data_8ab08cbd709e42fec148a403d73ded4d
#
_entry.id   8ab08cbd709e42fec148a403d73ded4d
#
_cell.length_a   1.000
_cell.length_b   1.000
_cell.length_c   1.000
_cell.angle_alpha   90.00
_cell.angle_beta   90.00
_cell.angle_gamma   90.00
#
_symmetry.space_group_name_H-M   'P 1'
#
loop_
_entity.id
_entity.type
_entity.pdbx_description
1 polymer ?
#
loop_
_entity_poly.entity_id
_entity_poly.type
_entity_poly.pdbx_seq_one_letter_code
_entity_poly.pdbx_strand_id
1 'polypeptide(L)'
;MTSHFRKYLRSFSITAAAAMLLTPIAATAQTATSSSSNDRWLHVRVISANDKGETVRVNVPLDLAEKVLPAINKDRLHNGKVRIDHAAEMDGVDCRALLDAIKNTKDGEFVTVQAHDSDVKVAKQGGYMLIHVTEKRYAEGKDGKELKDAKATEKSRVEVKVPMKVVEALFSAGKDELDVLAALRALSAHGDTELVSVKDEENTVRVWLDSKNTAD
;
A
#
# COMPACT_ATOMS: atom_id res chain seq x y z
N MET A 1 25.35 3.19 -9.20
CA MET A 1 23.97 3.68 -9.35
C MET A 1 22.95 2.93 -8.46
N THR A 2 23.36 1.88 -7.77
CA THR A 2 22.49 0.93 -7.02
C THR A 2 22.35 1.21 -5.51
N SER A 3 23.12 2.15 -4.94
CA SER A 3 23.17 2.32 -3.48
C SER A 3 22.05 3.19 -2.90
N HIS A 4 21.42 4.04 -3.70
CA HIS A 4 20.36 4.94 -3.23
C HIS A 4 18.99 4.28 -3.12
N PHE A 5 18.70 3.30 -3.98
CA PHE A 5 17.45 2.54 -3.94
C PHE A 5 17.33 1.69 -2.66
N ARG A 6 18.46 1.16 -2.15
CA ARG A 6 18.52 0.41 -0.88
C ARG A 6 18.09 1.22 0.35
N LYS A 7 18.31 2.55 0.35
CA LYS A 7 17.96 3.38 1.52
C LYS A 7 16.45 3.58 1.68
N TYR A 8 15.70 3.58 0.60
CA TYR A 8 14.26 3.81 0.64
C TYR A 8 13.44 2.56 0.98
N LEU A 9 13.91 1.37 0.57
CA LEU A 9 13.26 0.10 0.93
C LEU A 9 13.53 -0.34 2.38
N ARG A 10 14.67 0.06 2.97
CA ARG A 10 14.99 -0.26 4.37
C ARG A 10 14.30 0.64 5.39
N SER A 11 13.71 1.74 4.98
CA SER A 11 13.02 2.69 5.87
C SER A 11 11.50 2.50 5.96
N PHE A 12 10.95 1.46 5.37
CA PHE A 12 9.63 0.99 5.74
C PHE A 12 9.70 0.19 7.06
N SER A 13 10.24 0.83 8.09
CA SER A 13 9.86 0.48 9.45
C SER A 13 8.37 0.77 9.55
N ILE A 14 7.55 -0.27 9.48
CA ILE A 14 6.13 -0.25 9.81
C ILE A 14 6.03 -0.09 11.34
N THR A 15 6.60 0.99 11.83
CA THR A 15 6.41 1.44 13.20
C THR A 15 5.68 2.76 13.15
N ALA A 16 4.47 2.73 13.68
CA ALA A 16 3.69 3.92 14.03
C ALA A 16 2.72 4.49 12.99
N ALA A 17 1.69 3.74 12.69
CA ALA A 17 0.40 4.39 12.39
C ALA A 17 -0.77 3.79 13.21
N ALA A 18 -0.48 3.00 14.23
CA ALA A 18 -1.53 2.36 15.06
C ALA A 18 -1.68 2.95 16.48
N ALA A 19 -1.06 4.08 16.78
CA ALA A 19 -1.09 4.63 18.13
C ALA A 19 -1.69 6.03 18.17
N MET A 20 -2.97 6.18 17.82
CA MET A 20 -3.80 7.30 18.26
C MET A 20 -5.25 6.99 17.94
N LEU A 21 -5.98 6.55 18.94
CA LEU A 21 -7.40 6.79 19.22
C LEU A 21 -7.91 5.70 20.19
N LEU A 22 -7.41 5.73 21.41
CA LEU A 22 -8.07 5.07 22.53
C LEU A 22 -8.60 6.14 23.50
N THR A 23 -9.77 6.66 23.17
CA THR A 23 -10.69 7.21 24.18
C THR A 23 -11.90 6.30 24.22
N PRO A 24 -12.31 5.77 25.39
CA PRO A 24 -13.51 4.95 25.49
C PRO A 24 -14.73 5.86 25.38
N ILE A 25 -15.41 5.84 24.24
CA ILE A 25 -16.77 6.35 24.13
C ILE A 25 -17.69 5.17 24.43
N ALA A 26 -18.43 5.26 25.53
CA ALA A 26 -19.48 4.34 25.89
C ALA A 26 -20.51 4.27 24.75
N ALA A 27 -20.55 3.16 24.02
CA ALA A 27 -21.51 2.92 22.96
C ALA A 27 -22.81 2.43 23.60
N THR A 28 -23.83 3.25 23.55
CA THR A 28 -25.23 2.81 23.70
C THR A 28 -25.57 1.93 22.50
N ALA A 29 -25.97 0.69 22.77
CA ALA A 29 -26.45 -0.24 21.77
C ALA A 29 -27.66 0.37 21.04
N GLN A 30 -27.51 0.70 19.77
CA GLN A 30 -28.63 1.00 18.88
C GLN A 30 -28.84 -0.14 17.91
N THR A 31 -30.06 -0.57 17.86
CA THR A 31 -30.73 -1.53 16.98
C THR A 31 -30.23 -1.51 15.55
N ALA A 32 -30.08 -2.73 14.99
CA ALA A 32 -29.77 -3.01 13.61
C ALA A 32 -30.60 -2.16 12.65
N THR A 33 -29.98 -1.12 12.09
CA THR A 33 -30.52 -0.42 10.93
C THR A 33 -29.95 -1.13 9.70
N SER A 34 -30.82 -1.49 8.78
CA SER A 34 -30.50 -2.07 7.48
C SER A 34 -29.27 -1.43 6.87
N SER A 35 -28.20 -2.21 6.67
CA SER A 35 -27.01 -1.77 5.96
C SER A 35 -27.41 -1.29 4.57
N SER A 36 -27.29 0.00 4.34
CA SER A 36 -27.34 0.53 2.99
C SER A 36 -26.21 -0.12 2.18
N SER A 37 -26.49 -0.49 0.94
CA SER A 37 -25.61 -1.24 0.04
C SER A 37 -24.29 -0.54 -0.33
N ASN A 38 -23.88 0.44 0.45
CA ASN A 38 -22.69 1.28 0.21
C ASN A 38 -21.68 1.28 1.37
N ASP A 39 -21.85 0.48 2.41
CA ASP A 39 -20.88 0.42 3.50
C ASP A 39 -19.65 -0.37 3.06
N ARG A 40 -18.64 0.36 2.64
CA ARG A 40 -17.34 -0.21 2.25
C ARG A 40 -16.37 -0.10 3.40
N TRP A 41 -15.61 -1.16 3.62
CA TRP A 41 -14.62 -1.26 4.68
C TRP A 41 -13.24 -1.51 4.10
N LEU A 42 -12.28 -0.73 4.58
CA LEU A 42 -10.87 -1.00 4.36
C LEU A 42 -10.33 -1.81 5.53
N HIS A 43 -9.78 -2.94 5.23
CA HIS A 43 -9.20 -3.85 6.20
C HIS A 43 -7.69 -3.88 6.07
N VAL A 44 -7.02 -3.88 7.21
CA VAL A 44 -5.59 -4.16 7.31
C VAL A 44 -5.39 -5.29 8.30
N ARG A 45 -4.72 -6.35 7.88
CA ARG A 45 -4.32 -7.45 8.74
C ARG A 45 -2.80 -7.58 8.70
N VAL A 46 -2.18 -7.58 9.85
CA VAL A 46 -0.76 -7.86 10.03
C VAL A 46 -0.64 -9.09 10.92
N ILE A 47 0.04 -10.11 10.45
CA ILE A 47 0.35 -11.31 11.21
C ILE A 47 1.87 -11.36 11.34
N SER A 48 2.36 -11.32 12.56
CA SER A 48 3.78 -11.44 12.85
C SER A 48 4.13 -12.90 13.13
N ALA A 49 5.16 -13.40 12.48
CA ALA A 49 5.68 -14.76 12.66
C ALA A 49 6.67 -14.85 13.84
N ASN A 50 6.79 -13.78 14.64
CA ASN A 50 7.60 -13.79 15.84
C ASN A 50 7.07 -14.82 16.87
N ASP A 51 7.88 -15.15 17.87
CA ASP A 51 7.56 -16.16 18.91
C ASP A 51 6.22 -15.92 19.63
N LYS A 52 5.68 -14.70 19.57
CA LYS A 52 4.40 -14.33 20.18
C LYS A 52 3.19 -14.49 19.25
N GLY A 53 3.41 -14.62 17.94
CA GLY A 53 2.32 -14.78 16.95
C GLY A 53 1.32 -13.62 16.97
N GLU A 54 1.80 -12.38 17.08
CA GLU A 54 0.94 -11.20 17.21
C GLU A 54 0.14 -10.97 15.92
N THR A 55 -1.14 -10.65 16.08
CA THR A 55 -2.01 -10.29 14.97
C THR A 55 -2.66 -8.93 15.23
N VAL A 56 -2.45 -8.00 14.31
CA VAL A 56 -3.14 -6.70 14.31
C VAL A 56 -4.21 -6.73 13.22
N ARG A 57 -5.42 -6.30 13.57
CA ARG A 57 -6.54 -6.11 12.63
C ARG A 57 -7.07 -4.70 12.77
N VAL A 58 -7.18 -4.01 11.65
CA VAL A 58 -7.76 -2.68 11.56
C VAL A 58 -8.90 -2.72 10.54
N ASN A 59 -10.08 -2.27 10.95
CA ASN A 59 -11.26 -2.20 10.10
C ASN A 59 -11.75 -0.76 10.08
N VAL A 60 -11.70 -0.13 8.92
CA VAL A 60 -12.04 1.29 8.76
C VAL A 60 -13.21 1.42 7.78
N PRO A 61 -14.40 1.86 8.24
CA PRO A 61 -15.46 2.22 7.30
C PRO A 61 -14.97 3.37 6.42
N LEU A 62 -15.07 3.25 5.11
CA LEU A 62 -14.59 4.30 4.19
C LEU A 62 -15.37 5.61 4.38
N ASP A 63 -16.67 5.52 4.67
CA ASP A 63 -17.50 6.70 4.98
C ASP A 63 -16.99 7.48 6.20
N LEU A 64 -16.55 6.77 7.24
CA LEU A 64 -15.91 7.40 8.39
C LEU A 64 -14.56 8.03 8.01
N ALA A 65 -13.74 7.31 7.25
CA ALA A 65 -12.45 7.82 6.81
C ALA A 65 -12.60 9.10 5.95
N GLU A 66 -13.57 9.12 5.05
CA GLU A 66 -13.87 10.28 4.20
C GLU A 66 -14.29 11.51 5.02
N LYS A 67 -15.01 11.31 6.12
CA LYS A 67 -15.46 12.41 7.00
C LYS A 67 -14.36 12.91 7.93
N VAL A 68 -13.52 12.01 8.42
CA VAL A 68 -12.49 12.33 9.42
C VAL A 68 -11.22 12.87 8.76
N LEU A 69 -10.82 12.32 7.61
CA LEU A 69 -9.56 12.67 6.96
C LEU A 69 -9.39 14.18 6.68
N PRO A 70 -10.40 14.93 6.23
CA PRO A 70 -10.29 16.38 6.04
C PRO A 70 -10.08 17.18 7.33
N ALA A 71 -10.49 16.62 8.48
CA ALA A 71 -10.34 17.27 9.78
C ALA A 71 -8.94 17.06 10.38
N ILE A 72 -8.15 16.13 9.82
CA ILE A 72 -6.78 15.89 10.26
C ILE A 72 -5.87 16.89 9.55
N ASN A 73 -5.28 17.79 10.34
CA ASN A 73 -4.26 18.72 9.86
C ASN A 73 -2.99 18.48 10.66
N LYS A 74 -2.01 17.84 10.05
CA LYS A 74 -0.77 17.45 10.72
C LYS A 74 0.37 17.38 9.71
N ASP A 75 1.44 18.14 9.96
CA ASP A 75 2.67 18.15 9.15
C ASP A 75 2.43 18.14 7.63
N ARG A 76 2.43 16.95 7.04
CA ARG A 76 2.27 16.73 5.60
C ARG A 76 0.84 16.41 5.17
N LEU A 77 -0.09 16.15 6.12
CA LEU A 77 -1.48 15.80 5.85
C LEU A 77 -2.39 16.97 6.20
N HIS A 78 -3.10 17.54 5.22
CA HIS A 78 -4.09 18.60 5.43
C HIS A 78 -5.22 18.50 4.41
N ASN A 79 -6.43 18.69 4.88
CA ASN A 79 -7.66 18.62 4.05
C ASN A 79 -7.74 17.32 3.22
N GLY A 80 -7.26 16.20 3.77
CA GLY A 80 -7.28 14.91 3.07
C GLY A 80 -6.24 14.76 1.96
N LYS A 81 -5.28 15.69 1.88
CA LYS A 81 -4.16 15.64 0.94
C LYS A 81 -2.84 15.46 1.66
N VAL A 82 -1.96 14.68 1.08
CA VAL A 82 -0.61 14.45 1.61
C VAL A 82 0.40 15.16 0.71
N ARG A 83 1.18 16.06 1.32
CA ARG A 83 2.32 16.69 0.64
C ARG A 83 3.45 15.69 0.49
N ILE A 84 3.97 15.58 -0.71
CA ILE A 84 5.10 14.73 -1.08
C ILE A 84 6.23 15.65 -1.57
N ASP A 85 7.10 16.09 -0.65
CA ASP A 85 8.26 16.90 -1.02
C ASP A 85 9.20 16.06 -1.88
N HIS A 86 9.38 16.43 -3.14
CA HIS A 86 10.27 15.78 -4.13
C HIS A 86 10.01 14.28 -4.42
N ALA A 87 8.96 13.68 -3.89
CA ALA A 87 8.64 12.27 -4.17
C ALA A 87 7.98 12.06 -5.55
N ALA A 88 7.48 13.13 -6.17
CA ALA A 88 7.00 13.10 -7.54
C ALA A 88 8.15 13.01 -8.57
N GLU A 89 9.37 13.28 -8.14
CA GLU A 89 10.59 13.12 -8.94
C GLU A 89 11.42 11.96 -8.37
N MET A 90 11.06 10.73 -8.69
CA MET A 90 11.96 9.61 -8.48
C MET A 90 13.10 9.72 -9.49
N ASP A 91 14.26 10.22 -9.04
CA ASP A 91 15.47 10.39 -9.87
C ASP A 91 15.23 11.17 -11.19
N GLY A 92 14.42 12.23 -11.16
CA GLY A 92 14.13 13.07 -12.33
C GLY A 92 12.96 12.58 -13.20
N VAL A 93 12.21 11.56 -12.76
CA VAL A 93 11.02 11.08 -13.47
C VAL A 93 9.78 11.77 -12.93
N ASP A 94 9.06 12.49 -13.78
CA ASP A 94 7.73 13.03 -13.48
C ASP A 94 6.73 11.88 -13.39
N CYS A 95 6.41 11.44 -12.16
CA CYS A 95 5.49 10.33 -11.91
C CYS A 95 4.09 10.58 -12.47
N ARG A 96 3.66 11.86 -12.57
CA ARG A 96 2.36 12.20 -13.14
C ARG A 96 2.36 12.03 -14.66
N ALA A 97 3.37 12.54 -15.34
CA ALA A 97 3.52 12.34 -16.77
C ALA A 97 3.63 10.85 -17.12
N LEU A 98 4.34 10.08 -16.28
CA LEU A 98 4.42 8.62 -16.42
C LEU A 98 3.05 7.97 -16.23
N LEU A 99 2.28 8.38 -15.21
CA LEU A 99 0.94 7.86 -14.95
C LEU A 99 -0.01 8.18 -16.11
N ASP A 100 0.01 9.43 -16.64
CA ASP A 100 -0.81 9.82 -17.78
C ASP A 100 -0.45 9.02 -19.04
N ALA A 101 0.82 8.72 -19.25
CA ALA A 101 1.26 7.85 -20.33
C ALA A 101 0.74 6.41 -20.16
N ILE A 102 0.86 5.83 -18.95
CA ILE A 102 0.36 4.49 -18.64
C ILE A 102 -1.17 4.41 -18.79
N LYS A 103 -1.89 5.43 -18.33
CA LYS A 103 -3.35 5.50 -18.41
C LYS A 103 -3.85 5.35 -19.85
N ASN A 104 -3.21 6.05 -20.78
CA ASN A 104 -3.61 6.11 -22.19
C ASN A 104 -3.04 4.97 -23.04
N THR A 105 -2.21 4.11 -22.47
CA THR A 105 -1.60 2.97 -23.16
C THR A 105 -2.43 1.70 -22.94
N LYS A 106 -2.32 0.73 -23.85
CA LYS A 106 -2.91 -0.61 -23.70
C LYS A 106 -2.33 -1.33 -22.48
N ASP A 107 -3.02 -2.38 -22.04
CA ASP A 107 -2.50 -3.26 -21.00
C ASP A 107 -1.13 -3.82 -21.38
N GLY A 108 -0.21 -3.89 -20.42
CA GLY A 108 1.16 -4.36 -20.63
C GLY A 108 2.08 -4.10 -19.42
N GLU A 109 3.28 -4.63 -19.48
CA GLU A 109 4.38 -4.30 -18.58
C GLU A 109 5.06 -3.00 -19.02
N PHE A 110 5.28 -2.08 -18.08
CA PHE A 110 5.92 -0.79 -18.36
C PHE A 110 7.30 -0.67 -17.73
N VAL A 111 7.52 -1.33 -16.60
CA VAL A 111 8.79 -1.34 -15.91
C VAL A 111 9.12 -2.77 -15.51
N THR A 112 10.31 -3.22 -15.84
CA THR A 112 10.88 -4.48 -15.37
C THR A 112 12.33 -4.23 -15.01
N VAL A 113 12.61 -4.31 -13.72
CA VAL A 113 13.97 -4.22 -13.18
C VAL A 113 14.32 -5.56 -12.58
N GLN A 114 15.43 -6.14 -13.04
CA GLN A 114 16.00 -7.36 -12.48
C GLN A 114 17.37 -7.02 -11.92
N ALA A 115 17.46 -6.96 -10.60
CA ALA A 115 18.73 -6.78 -9.92
C ALA A 115 19.16 -8.09 -9.25
N HIS A 116 20.39 -8.12 -8.74
CA HIS A 116 20.92 -9.30 -8.07
C HIS A 116 20.05 -9.71 -6.88
N ASP A 117 19.64 -8.73 -6.06
CA ASP A 117 18.93 -8.93 -4.82
C ASP A 117 17.43 -8.59 -4.89
N SER A 118 16.91 -8.16 -6.05
CA SER A 118 15.51 -7.78 -6.18
C SER A 118 15.02 -7.80 -7.63
N ASP A 119 13.74 -8.10 -7.79
CA ASP A 119 13.00 -7.93 -9.04
C ASP A 119 11.84 -6.97 -8.79
N VAL A 120 11.63 -6.02 -9.70
CA VAL A 120 10.50 -5.08 -9.67
C VAL A 120 9.79 -5.12 -11.02
N LYS A 121 8.48 -5.27 -10.98
CA LYS A 121 7.61 -5.21 -12.16
C LYS A 121 6.46 -4.26 -11.94
N VAL A 122 6.21 -3.40 -12.90
CA VAL A 122 5.04 -2.52 -12.94
C VAL A 122 4.29 -2.77 -14.23
N ALA A 123 3.01 -3.08 -14.09
CA ALA A 123 2.14 -3.40 -15.23
C ALA A 123 0.77 -2.74 -15.07
N LYS A 124 0.08 -2.55 -16.19
CA LYS A 124 -1.35 -2.26 -16.23
C LYS A 124 -2.07 -3.46 -16.82
N GLN A 125 -3.09 -3.92 -16.15
CA GLN A 125 -3.90 -5.05 -16.64
C GLN A 125 -5.33 -4.96 -16.13
N GLY A 126 -6.29 -5.05 -17.04
CA GLY A 126 -7.70 -5.12 -16.71
C GLY A 126 -8.22 -3.90 -15.92
N GLY A 127 -7.67 -2.71 -16.14
CA GLY A 127 -8.04 -1.50 -15.40
C GLY A 127 -7.38 -1.36 -14.02
N TYR A 128 -6.36 -2.17 -13.73
CA TYR A 128 -5.55 -2.10 -12.50
C TYR A 128 -4.10 -1.75 -12.81
N MET A 129 -3.47 -1.03 -11.90
CA MET A 129 -2.02 -0.96 -11.78
C MET A 129 -1.56 -2.09 -10.88
N LEU A 130 -0.61 -2.87 -11.36
CA LEU A 130 -0.01 -4.00 -10.67
C LEU A 130 1.46 -3.68 -10.41
N ILE A 131 1.90 -3.82 -9.16
CA ILE A 131 3.30 -3.68 -8.78
C ILE A 131 3.70 -4.95 -8.05
N HIS A 132 4.73 -5.62 -8.55
CA HIS A 132 5.33 -6.79 -7.90
C HIS A 132 6.77 -6.48 -7.56
N VAL A 133 7.12 -6.65 -6.29
CA VAL A 133 8.50 -6.54 -5.82
C VAL A 133 8.87 -7.85 -5.13
N THR A 134 9.95 -8.46 -5.54
CA THR A 134 10.50 -9.66 -4.91
C THR A 134 11.92 -9.35 -4.45
N GLU A 135 12.20 -9.50 -3.17
CA GLU A 135 13.57 -9.51 -2.65
C GLU A 135 14.10 -10.94 -2.60
N LYS A 136 15.37 -11.09 -2.93
CA LYS A 136 16.06 -12.35 -2.98
C LYS A 136 17.14 -12.38 -1.92
N ARG A 137 17.39 -13.58 -1.38
CA ARG A 137 18.53 -13.88 -0.53
C ARG A 137 19.34 -15.00 -1.17
N TYR A 138 20.64 -14.90 -1.04
CA TYR A 138 21.58 -15.94 -1.42
C TYR A 138 22.19 -16.56 -0.15
N ALA A 139 22.46 -17.84 -0.18
CA ALA A 139 23.13 -18.52 0.93
C ALA A 139 24.55 -17.96 1.11
N GLU A 140 24.89 -17.65 2.35
CA GLU A 140 26.20 -17.16 2.74
C GLU A 140 27.07 -18.31 3.29
N GLY A 141 28.35 -18.26 2.99
CA GLY A 141 29.35 -19.14 3.57
C GLY A 141 29.71 -18.72 5.02
N LYS A 142 30.55 -19.50 5.68
CA LYS A 142 31.01 -19.23 7.05
C LYS A 142 31.78 -17.90 7.19
N ASP A 143 32.27 -17.36 6.10
CA ASP A 143 32.98 -16.08 5.99
C ASP A 143 32.06 -14.88 5.74
N GLY A 144 30.73 -15.09 5.75
CA GLY A 144 29.72 -14.05 5.50
C GLY A 144 29.65 -13.60 4.05
N LYS A 145 30.28 -14.32 3.12
CA LYS A 145 30.19 -14.04 1.68
C LYS A 145 29.19 -14.95 1.01
N GLU A 146 28.54 -14.44 0.00
CA GLU A 146 27.64 -15.24 -0.83
C GLU A 146 28.41 -16.41 -1.48
N LEU A 147 27.80 -17.58 -1.43
CA LEU A 147 28.35 -18.75 -2.12
C LEU A 147 28.19 -18.58 -3.62
N LYS A 148 29.26 -18.84 -4.39
CA LYS A 148 29.31 -18.60 -5.85
C LYS A 148 28.19 -19.29 -6.63
N ASP A 149 27.71 -20.43 -6.14
CA ASP A 149 26.67 -21.24 -6.80
C ASP A 149 25.37 -21.27 -5.98
N ALA A 150 25.17 -20.30 -5.06
CA ALA A 150 23.97 -20.25 -4.24
C ALA A 150 22.76 -19.91 -5.12
N LYS A 151 21.74 -20.77 -5.03
CA LYS A 151 20.44 -20.47 -5.64
C LYS A 151 19.75 -19.38 -4.81
N ALA A 152 19.24 -18.36 -5.49
CA ALA A 152 18.42 -17.32 -4.85
C ALA A 152 17.18 -17.94 -4.23
N THR A 153 16.87 -17.56 -3.00
CA THR A 153 15.60 -17.84 -2.33
C THR A 153 14.83 -16.53 -2.17
N GLU A 154 13.51 -16.59 -2.23
CA GLU A 154 12.67 -15.43 -2.00
C GLU A 154 12.73 -15.07 -0.50
N LYS A 155 13.09 -13.82 -0.21
CA LYS A 155 13.14 -13.27 1.13
C LYS A 155 11.86 -12.51 1.47
N SER A 156 11.40 -11.70 0.53
CA SER A 156 10.13 -10.97 0.66
C SER A 156 9.43 -10.83 -0.68
N ARG A 157 8.12 -10.71 -0.61
CA ARG A 157 7.26 -10.43 -1.76
C ARG A 157 6.26 -9.36 -1.41
N VAL A 158 6.16 -8.35 -2.26
CA VAL A 158 5.15 -7.30 -2.20
C VAL A 158 4.33 -7.34 -3.48
N GLU A 159 3.03 -7.45 -3.34
CA GLU A 159 2.08 -7.38 -4.44
C GLU A 159 1.12 -6.23 -4.17
N VAL A 160 1.04 -5.29 -5.11
CA VAL A 160 0.11 -4.16 -5.06
C VAL A 160 -0.80 -4.23 -6.28
N LYS A 161 -2.10 -4.15 -6.04
CA LYS A 161 -3.13 -4.14 -7.09
C LYS A 161 -4.10 -3.01 -6.82
N VAL A 162 -3.96 -1.91 -7.54
CA VAL A 162 -4.79 -0.71 -7.33
C VAL A 162 -5.60 -0.41 -8.59
N PRO A 163 -6.92 -0.19 -8.49
CA PRO A 163 -7.72 0.26 -9.63
C PRO A 163 -7.16 1.55 -10.22
N MET A 164 -7.04 1.64 -11.53
CA MET A 164 -6.50 2.83 -12.20
C MET A 164 -7.24 4.11 -11.81
N LYS A 165 -8.57 4.05 -11.63
CA LYS A 165 -9.38 5.19 -11.16
C LYS A 165 -8.95 5.70 -9.78
N VAL A 166 -8.50 4.82 -8.90
CA VAL A 166 -7.99 5.19 -7.57
C VAL A 166 -6.62 5.85 -7.69
N VAL A 167 -5.76 5.32 -8.55
CA VAL A 167 -4.44 5.93 -8.83
C VAL A 167 -4.62 7.32 -9.44
N GLU A 168 -5.51 7.47 -10.43
CA GLU A 168 -5.83 8.77 -11.04
C GLU A 168 -6.36 9.78 -10.00
N ALA A 169 -7.26 9.35 -9.14
CA ALA A 169 -7.80 10.17 -8.07
C ALA A 169 -6.71 10.59 -7.07
N LEU A 170 -5.81 9.67 -6.70
CA LEU A 170 -4.71 9.94 -5.80
C LEU A 170 -3.78 11.05 -6.34
N PHE A 171 -3.50 11.06 -7.62
CA PHE A 171 -2.64 12.05 -8.28
C PHE A 171 -3.41 13.29 -8.80
N SER A 172 -4.67 13.48 -8.43
CA SER A 172 -5.48 14.61 -8.91
C SER A 172 -5.10 15.97 -8.33
N ALA A 173 -4.46 16.01 -7.15
CA ALA A 173 -4.21 17.25 -6.40
C ALA A 173 -3.11 18.16 -6.96
N GLY A 174 -2.21 17.64 -7.82
CA GLY A 174 -1.09 18.44 -8.36
C GLY A 174 0.25 17.70 -8.26
N LYS A 175 1.34 18.45 -8.49
CA LYS A 175 2.69 17.82 -8.59
C LYS A 175 3.22 17.35 -7.26
N ASP A 176 2.95 18.08 -6.19
CA ASP A 176 3.58 17.88 -4.88
C ASP A 176 2.59 17.36 -3.82
N GLU A 177 1.40 16.94 -4.24
CA GLU A 177 0.36 16.46 -3.34
C GLU A 177 -0.32 15.21 -3.88
N LEU A 178 -0.63 14.28 -2.97
CA LEU A 178 -1.51 13.13 -3.22
C LEU A 178 -2.88 13.40 -2.60
N ASP A 179 -3.94 13.30 -3.39
CA ASP A 179 -5.31 13.45 -2.90
C ASP A 179 -5.85 12.13 -2.35
N VAL A 180 -5.57 11.88 -1.07
CA VAL A 180 -5.99 10.65 -0.38
C VAL A 180 -7.50 10.60 -0.25
N LEU A 181 -8.16 11.76 -0.07
CA LEU A 181 -9.61 11.84 0.02
C LEU A 181 -10.29 11.45 -1.30
N ALA A 182 -9.78 11.96 -2.42
CA ALA A 182 -10.28 11.57 -3.74
C ALA A 182 -10.03 10.07 -4.02
N ALA A 183 -8.88 9.54 -3.62
CA ALA A 183 -8.58 8.11 -3.73
C ALA A 183 -9.53 7.25 -2.89
N LEU A 184 -9.85 7.64 -1.65
CA LEU A 184 -10.83 6.94 -0.81
C LEU A 184 -12.23 6.94 -1.46
N ARG A 185 -12.68 8.06 -2.00
CA ARG A 185 -13.96 8.13 -2.73
C ARG A 185 -13.98 7.23 -3.96
N ALA A 186 -12.88 7.17 -4.69
CA ALA A 186 -12.75 6.24 -5.81
C ALA A 186 -12.75 4.77 -5.36
N LEU A 187 -12.17 4.46 -4.20
CA LEU A 187 -12.24 3.13 -3.56
C LEU A 187 -13.66 2.81 -3.11
N SER A 188 -14.39 3.74 -2.48
CA SER A 188 -15.78 3.54 -2.04
C SER A 188 -16.69 3.12 -3.20
N ALA A 189 -16.41 3.64 -4.40
CA ALA A 189 -17.15 3.30 -5.62
C ALA A 189 -16.69 2.01 -6.29
N HIS A 190 -15.63 1.36 -5.77
CA HIS A 190 -15.07 0.14 -6.34
C HIS A 190 -15.65 -1.11 -5.64
N GLY A 191 -15.66 -2.24 -6.34
CA GLY A 191 -16.05 -3.54 -5.78
C GLY A 191 -15.02 -4.10 -4.80
N ASP A 192 -15.30 -5.29 -4.25
CA ASP A 192 -14.38 -6.02 -3.39
C ASP A 192 -13.05 -6.26 -4.10
N THR A 193 -11.95 -5.93 -3.44
CA THR A 193 -10.63 -6.08 -4.04
C THR A 193 -9.54 -6.15 -2.98
N GLU A 194 -8.54 -6.97 -3.22
CA GLU A 194 -7.29 -6.94 -2.49
C GLU A 194 -6.38 -5.88 -3.11
N LEU A 195 -5.86 -5.01 -2.26
CA LEU A 195 -5.04 -3.86 -2.68
C LEU A 195 -3.55 -4.11 -2.50
N VAL A 196 -3.18 -4.70 -1.37
CA VAL A 196 -1.78 -4.96 -1.02
C VAL A 196 -1.65 -6.29 -0.32
N SER A 197 -0.68 -7.06 -0.72
CA SER A 197 -0.21 -8.25 -0.03
C SER A 197 1.31 -8.14 0.15
N VAL A 198 1.78 -8.29 1.39
CA VAL A 198 3.20 -8.37 1.71
C VAL A 198 3.45 -9.65 2.46
N LYS A 199 4.45 -10.39 2.06
CA LYS A 199 4.92 -11.57 2.76
C LYS A 199 6.44 -11.49 2.86
N ASP A 200 6.93 -11.46 4.06
CA ASP A 200 8.35 -11.61 4.36
C ASP A 200 8.57 -12.74 5.39
N GLU A 201 9.79 -12.86 5.89
CA GLU A 201 10.14 -13.93 6.84
C GLU A 201 9.50 -13.73 8.22
N GLU A 202 9.18 -12.50 8.59
CA GLU A 202 8.71 -12.12 9.91
C GLU A 202 7.22 -11.76 9.91
N ASN A 203 6.69 -11.29 8.76
CA ASN A 203 5.36 -10.72 8.72
C ASN A 203 4.58 -11.11 7.46
N THR A 204 3.28 -11.18 7.62
CA THR A 204 2.33 -11.18 6.52
C THR A 204 1.38 -10.00 6.69
N VAL A 205 1.33 -9.12 5.69
CA VAL A 205 0.42 -7.96 5.67
C VAL A 205 -0.55 -8.12 4.53
N ARG A 206 -1.82 -7.88 4.80
CA ARG A 206 -2.87 -7.86 3.80
C ARG A 206 -3.71 -6.61 3.95
N VAL A 207 -3.99 -5.93 2.84
CA VAL A 207 -4.89 -4.78 2.78
C VAL A 207 -5.93 -5.05 1.72
N TRP A 208 -7.21 -5.00 2.09
CA TRP A 208 -8.29 -5.26 1.15
C TRP A 208 -9.52 -4.41 1.45
N LEU A 209 -10.39 -4.32 0.48
CA LEU A 209 -11.66 -3.63 0.53
C LEU A 209 -12.79 -4.64 0.34
N ASP A 210 -13.79 -4.60 1.18
CA ASP A 210 -15.04 -5.35 1.00
C ASP A 210 -16.23 -4.65 1.68
N SER A 211 -17.38 -5.31 1.70
CA SER A 211 -18.62 -4.81 2.33
C SER A 211 -18.87 -5.40 3.72
N LYS A 212 -17.92 -6.14 4.30
CA LYS A 212 -18.06 -6.75 5.62
C LYS A 212 -17.42 -5.84 6.67
N ASN A 213 -17.97 -5.83 7.87
CA ASN A 213 -17.43 -5.03 8.98
C ASN A 213 -16.40 -5.77 9.83
N THR A 214 -15.98 -6.95 9.42
CA THR A 214 -15.01 -7.81 10.13
C THR A 214 -13.90 -8.27 9.20
N ALA A 215 -12.68 -8.27 9.69
CA ALA A 215 -11.49 -8.80 9.00
C ALA A 215 -11.24 -10.25 9.44
N ASP A 216 -12.01 -11.18 8.94
CA ASP A 216 -11.85 -12.62 9.21
C ASP A 216 -10.85 -13.29 8.25
#